data_c177af742c71f0da88dfc6a3847dd94d
#
_entry.id   c177af742c71f0da88dfc6a3847dd94d
#
_cell.length_a   1.000
_cell.length_b   1.000
_cell.length_c   1.000
_cell.angle_alpha   90.00
_cell.angle_beta   90.00
_cell.angle_gamma   90.00
#
_symmetry.space_group_name_H-M   'P 1'
#
loop_
_entity.id
_entity.type
_entity.pdbx_description
1 polymer ?
#
loop_
_entity_poly.entity_id
_entity_poly.type
_entity_poly.pdbx_seq_one_letter_code
_entity_poly.pdbx_strand_id
1 'polypeptide(L)'
;PNRYKFTNTIYKRLLLDECVDNLKECEIVLLSTYVWNINISLAVAKRLKETDPKKFIIFGGPSAPDVSEKFLREHDFIDCIVHQEGERTITSVLDNFPDLSWQKVPGISFLDKENKFQQSKCLPKMRDISELPSPYLTGVFDNLIKKNPNEHWLASWETNRGCPFSCAFCD
;
A
#
# COMPACT_ATOMS: atom_id res chain seq x y z
N PRO A 1 21.54 6.57 -0.99
CA PRO A 1 21.77 5.17 -1.31
C PRO A 1 20.44 4.46 -1.24
N ASN A 2 20.06 3.77 -2.33
CA ASN A 2 18.80 3.04 -2.41
C ASN A 2 18.87 1.86 -1.44
N ARG A 3 18.25 2.00 -0.27
CA ARG A 3 18.16 0.94 0.74
C ARG A 3 17.27 -0.22 0.27
N TYR A 4 16.31 0.06 -0.60
CA TYR A 4 15.34 -0.90 -1.11
C TYR A 4 15.46 -1.09 -2.61
N LYS A 5 15.29 -2.33 -3.07
CA LYS A 5 15.13 -2.68 -4.47
C LYS A 5 13.64 -2.92 -4.73
N PHE A 6 13.06 -2.11 -5.61
CA PHE A 6 11.67 -2.29 -6.01
C PHE A 6 11.57 -3.27 -7.18
N THR A 7 10.55 -4.13 -7.11
CA THR A 7 10.19 -5.03 -8.21
C THR A 7 9.18 -4.36 -9.14
N ASN A 8 8.86 -5.02 -10.26
CA ASN A 8 7.82 -4.53 -11.16
C ASN A 8 6.46 -4.54 -10.45
N THR A 9 5.72 -3.45 -10.59
CA THR A 9 4.33 -3.36 -10.09
C THR A 9 3.43 -4.27 -10.90
N ILE A 10 2.59 -5.07 -10.23
CA ILE A 10 1.52 -5.83 -10.87
C ILE A 10 0.33 -4.88 -11.08
N TYR A 11 0.08 -4.49 -12.32
CA TYR A 11 -0.99 -3.56 -12.71
C TYR A 11 -2.10 -4.22 -13.53
N LYS A 12 -1.85 -5.42 -14.05
CA LYS A 12 -2.85 -6.23 -14.74
C LYS A 12 -3.43 -7.28 -13.80
N ARG A 13 -4.66 -7.68 -14.05
CA ARG A 13 -5.26 -8.81 -13.36
C ARG A 13 -4.59 -10.11 -13.85
N LEU A 14 -3.88 -10.76 -12.95
CA LEU A 14 -3.24 -12.05 -13.14
C LEU A 14 -4.00 -13.14 -12.38
N LEU A 15 -3.70 -14.40 -12.68
CA LEU A 15 -4.10 -15.51 -11.83
C LEU A 15 -3.42 -15.42 -10.46
N LEU A 16 -4.04 -15.99 -9.44
CA LEU A 16 -3.52 -15.93 -8.06
C LEU A 16 -2.09 -16.46 -7.97
N ASP A 17 -1.82 -17.62 -8.56
CA ASP A 17 -0.51 -18.25 -8.51
C ASP A 17 0.55 -17.41 -9.25
N GLU A 18 0.19 -16.77 -10.35
CA GLU A 18 1.09 -15.83 -11.05
C GLU A 18 1.41 -14.59 -10.20
N CYS A 19 0.42 -14.06 -9.47
CA CYS A 19 0.67 -12.97 -8.53
C CYS A 19 1.65 -13.39 -7.44
N VAL A 20 1.44 -14.55 -6.85
CA VAL A 20 2.29 -15.10 -5.79
C VAL A 20 3.70 -15.34 -6.30
N ASP A 21 3.85 -15.94 -7.49
CA ASP A 21 5.16 -16.20 -8.09
C ASP A 21 5.95 -14.92 -8.38
N ASN A 22 5.28 -13.86 -8.84
CA ASN A 22 5.92 -12.57 -9.06
C ASN A 22 6.39 -11.88 -7.75
N LEU A 23 5.77 -12.21 -6.62
CA LEU A 23 6.01 -11.56 -5.33
C LEU A 23 6.77 -12.44 -4.32
N LYS A 24 7.04 -13.70 -4.65
CA LYS A 24 7.65 -14.66 -3.71
C LYS A 24 9.02 -14.24 -3.17
N GLU A 25 9.80 -13.53 -3.97
CA GLU A 25 11.13 -13.05 -3.56
C GLU A 25 11.09 -11.69 -2.84
N CYS A 26 9.91 -11.07 -2.71
CA CYS A 26 9.78 -9.80 -2.02
C CYS A 26 9.71 -10.01 -0.51
N GLU A 27 10.54 -9.31 0.25
CA GLU A 27 10.49 -9.29 1.72
C GLU A 27 9.29 -8.47 2.22
N ILE A 28 9.02 -7.34 1.55
CA ILE A 28 7.91 -6.44 1.85
C ILE A 28 6.97 -6.40 0.65
N VAL A 29 5.68 -6.58 0.89
CA VAL A 29 4.63 -6.54 -0.14
C VAL A 29 3.60 -5.48 0.20
N LEU A 30 3.44 -4.51 -0.71
CA LEU A 30 2.49 -3.41 -0.60
C LEU A 30 1.28 -3.70 -1.48
N LEU A 31 0.10 -3.76 -0.89
CA LEU A 31 -1.15 -4.05 -1.58
C LEU A 31 -2.10 -2.86 -1.48
N SER A 32 -2.27 -2.17 -2.61
CA SER A 32 -3.26 -1.09 -2.74
C SER A 32 -4.65 -1.69 -2.90
N THR A 33 -5.60 -1.31 -2.03
CA THR A 33 -6.92 -1.90 -1.96
C THR A 33 -8.03 -0.96 -2.38
N TYR A 34 -8.83 -1.44 -3.33
CA TYR A 34 -10.04 -0.83 -3.85
C TYR A 34 -11.17 -1.86 -3.85
N VAL A 35 -12.42 -1.44 -3.97
CA VAL A 35 -13.58 -2.33 -3.98
C VAL A 35 -13.50 -3.44 -5.03
N TRP A 36 -12.79 -3.21 -6.13
CA TRP A 36 -12.64 -4.18 -7.24
C TRP A 36 -11.47 -5.15 -7.09
N ASN A 37 -10.49 -4.88 -6.19
CA ASN A 37 -9.30 -5.74 -6.05
C ASN A 37 -9.07 -6.26 -4.63
N ILE A 38 -9.82 -5.81 -3.61
CA ILE A 38 -9.58 -6.20 -2.22
C ILE A 38 -9.59 -7.72 -2.02
N ASN A 39 -10.50 -8.45 -2.67
CA ASN A 39 -10.61 -9.89 -2.52
C ASN A 39 -9.37 -10.63 -3.09
N ILE A 40 -8.87 -10.21 -4.25
CA ILE A 40 -7.65 -10.80 -4.80
C ILE A 40 -6.43 -10.41 -3.98
N SER A 41 -6.37 -9.18 -3.46
CA SER A 41 -5.30 -8.73 -2.57
C SER A 41 -5.24 -9.54 -1.28
N LEU A 42 -6.39 -9.85 -0.67
CA LEU A 42 -6.49 -10.73 0.50
C LEU A 42 -6.02 -12.17 0.18
N ALA A 43 -6.44 -12.72 -0.96
CA ALA A 43 -6.04 -14.06 -1.38
C ALA A 43 -4.52 -14.16 -1.64
N VAL A 44 -3.94 -13.15 -2.30
CA VAL A 44 -2.49 -13.06 -2.56
C VAL A 44 -1.73 -12.95 -1.23
N ALA A 45 -2.15 -12.04 -0.35
CA ALA A 45 -1.52 -11.84 0.96
C ALA A 45 -1.49 -13.11 1.80
N LYS A 46 -2.65 -13.78 1.89
CA LYS A 46 -2.77 -15.05 2.62
C LYS A 46 -1.81 -16.11 2.06
N ARG A 47 -1.83 -16.31 0.74
CA ARG A 47 -0.97 -17.30 0.09
C ARG A 47 0.52 -16.99 0.28
N LEU A 48 0.91 -15.72 0.22
CA LEU A 48 2.28 -15.29 0.46
C LEU A 48 2.73 -15.57 1.90
N LYS A 49 1.88 -15.32 2.89
CA LYS A 49 2.17 -15.62 4.30
C LYS A 49 2.24 -17.13 4.59
N GLU A 50 1.38 -17.93 3.94
CA GLU A 50 1.43 -19.41 4.03
C GLU A 50 2.75 -19.95 3.47
N THR A 51 3.29 -19.32 2.41
CA THR A 51 4.55 -19.72 1.77
C THR A 51 5.77 -19.25 2.56
N ASP A 52 5.73 -18.02 3.06
CA ASP A 52 6.79 -17.41 3.87
C ASP A 52 6.20 -16.54 4.98
N PRO A 53 6.09 -17.03 6.22
CA PRO A 53 5.54 -16.28 7.35
C PRO A 53 6.32 -15.01 7.72
N LYS A 54 7.57 -14.87 7.25
CA LYS A 54 8.41 -13.69 7.54
C LYS A 54 8.11 -12.50 6.62
N LYS A 55 7.38 -12.73 5.52
CA LYS A 55 6.99 -11.63 4.63
C LYS A 55 6.23 -10.57 5.38
N PHE A 56 6.57 -9.32 5.08
CA PHE A 56 5.91 -8.17 5.67
C PHE A 56 4.85 -7.62 4.70
N ILE A 57 3.58 -7.74 5.08
CA ILE A 57 2.44 -7.42 4.22
C ILE A 57 1.74 -6.17 4.70
N ILE A 58 1.69 -5.16 3.84
CA ILE A 58 1.10 -3.85 4.08
C ILE A 58 -0.12 -3.67 3.18
N PHE A 59 -1.25 -3.33 3.78
CA PHE A 59 -2.45 -2.90 3.08
C PHE A 59 -2.61 -1.39 3.15
N GLY A 60 -3.19 -0.80 2.11
CA GLY A 60 -3.54 0.62 2.07
C GLY A 60 -4.49 0.89 0.91
N GLY A 61 -4.96 2.12 0.82
CA GLY A 61 -5.88 2.55 -0.23
C GLY A 61 -7.33 2.71 0.26
N PRO A 62 -8.24 3.15 -0.61
CA PRO A 62 -9.60 3.60 -0.22
C PRO A 62 -10.49 2.53 0.41
N SER A 63 -10.19 1.24 0.19
CA SER A 63 -10.96 0.14 0.79
C SER A 63 -10.33 -0.45 2.05
N ALA A 64 -9.21 0.11 2.51
CA ALA A 64 -8.68 -0.22 3.83
C ALA A 64 -9.58 0.42 4.90
N PRO A 65 -10.11 -0.35 5.87
CA PRO A 65 -11.06 0.19 6.82
C PRO A 65 -10.40 1.15 7.82
N ASP A 66 -11.04 2.30 8.08
CA ASP A 66 -10.56 3.27 9.07
C ASP A 66 -10.58 2.67 10.48
N VAL A 67 -11.62 1.89 10.82
CA VAL A 67 -11.72 1.11 12.05
C VAL A 67 -11.22 -0.31 11.75
N SER A 68 -9.93 -0.50 11.85
CA SER A 68 -9.23 -1.67 11.28
C SER A 68 -8.99 -2.83 12.25
N GLU A 69 -9.33 -2.70 13.53
CA GLU A 69 -9.07 -3.76 14.52
C GLU A 69 -9.69 -5.10 14.14
N LYS A 70 -11.00 -5.10 13.83
CA LYS A 70 -11.70 -6.31 13.43
C LYS A 70 -11.10 -6.90 12.16
N PHE A 71 -10.79 -6.06 11.19
CA PHE A 71 -10.21 -6.48 9.92
C PHE A 71 -8.84 -7.14 10.10
N LEU A 72 -7.96 -6.56 10.92
CA LEU A 72 -6.66 -7.15 11.23
C LEU A 72 -6.77 -8.49 11.99
N ARG A 73 -7.77 -8.61 12.88
CA ARG A 73 -8.00 -9.88 13.60
C ARG A 73 -8.58 -10.97 12.72
N GLU A 74 -9.38 -10.62 11.71
CA GLU A 74 -9.93 -11.56 10.72
C GLU A 74 -8.90 -11.94 9.65
N HIS A 75 -7.85 -11.14 9.47
CA HIS A 75 -6.82 -11.31 8.45
C HIS A 75 -5.41 -11.20 9.06
N ASP A 76 -5.08 -12.18 9.90
CA ASP A 76 -3.82 -12.26 10.66
C ASP A 76 -2.53 -12.31 9.79
N PHE A 77 -2.72 -12.51 8.49
CA PHE A 77 -1.65 -12.43 7.49
C PHE A 77 -1.31 -10.99 7.06
N ILE A 78 -2.03 -9.97 7.56
CA ILE A 78 -1.73 -8.55 7.32
C ILE A 78 -0.96 -8.01 8.50
N ASP A 79 0.26 -7.50 8.27
CA ASP A 79 1.11 -6.96 9.33
C ASP A 79 0.78 -5.51 9.66
N CYS A 80 0.36 -4.73 8.64
CA CYS A 80 0.14 -3.30 8.80
C CYS A 80 -0.92 -2.78 7.81
N ILE A 81 -1.75 -1.85 8.28
CA ILE A 81 -2.65 -1.06 7.43
C ILE A 81 -2.18 0.38 7.45
N VAL A 82 -2.03 0.98 6.26
CA VAL A 82 -1.74 2.39 6.07
C VAL A 82 -3.02 3.14 5.75
N HIS A 83 -3.28 4.18 6.52
CA HIS A 83 -4.48 5.01 6.42
C HIS A 83 -4.23 6.30 5.65
N GLN A 84 -5.26 6.76 4.96
CA GLN A 84 -5.28 8.04 4.22
C GLN A 84 -4.15 8.14 3.17
N GLU A 85 -3.43 9.28 3.15
CA GLU A 85 -2.34 9.54 2.20
C GLU A 85 -1.11 8.69 2.54
N GLY A 86 -0.80 7.73 1.68
CA GLY A 86 0.21 6.71 1.96
C GLY A 86 1.66 7.15 1.74
N GLU A 87 1.93 8.19 0.97
CA GLU A 87 3.27 8.51 0.48
C GLU A 87 4.29 8.75 1.61
N ARG A 88 3.93 9.59 2.57
CA ARG A 88 4.80 9.89 3.72
C ARG A 88 4.80 8.73 4.73
N THR A 89 3.64 8.11 4.93
CA THR A 89 3.48 6.99 5.86
C THR A 89 4.28 5.78 5.41
N ILE A 90 4.21 5.39 4.13
CA ILE A 90 5.00 4.26 3.59
C ILE A 90 6.50 4.55 3.70
N THR A 91 6.94 5.76 3.42
CA THR A 91 8.35 6.14 3.61
C THR A 91 8.75 5.93 5.07
N SER A 92 7.92 6.38 6.01
CA SER A 92 8.19 6.20 7.45
C SER A 92 8.18 4.72 7.87
N VAL A 93 7.28 3.89 7.32
CA VAL A 93 7.29 2.43 7.54
C VAL A 93 8.61 1.83 7.08
N LEU A 94 9.03 2.13 5.85
CA LEU A 94 10.26 1.60 5.26
C LEU A 94 11.50 2.08 6.02
N ASP A 95 11.54 3.32 6.49
CA ASP A 95 12.67 3.85 7.26
C ASP A 95 12.83 3.17 8.63
N ASN A 96 11.72 2.68 9.21
CA ASN A 96 11.72 1.97 10.48
C ASN A 96 11.79 0.44 10.34
N PHE A 97 11.77 -0.10 9.13
CA PHE A 97 11.93 -1.54 8.89
C PHE A 97 13.42 -1.94 8.92
N PRO A 98 13.81 -3.09 9.49
CA PRO A 98 13.02 -4.14 10.13
C PRO A 98 12.77 -3.93 11.64
N ASP A 99 13.35 -2.91 12.26
CA ASP A 99 13.33 -2.72 13.73
C ASP A 99 11.94 -2.38 14.27
N LEU A 100 11.04 -1.98 13.37
CA LEU A 100 9.61 -1.80 13.60
C LEU A 100 9.28 -1.00 14.87
N SER A 101 9.93 0.15 15.04
CA SER A 101 9.54 1.13 16.06
C SER A 101 8.19 1.77 15.69
N TRP A 102 7.16 0.94 15.59
CA TRP A 102 5.83 1.29 15.09
C TRP A 102 5.20 2.53 15.73
N GLN A 103 5.48 2.75 17.00
CA GLN A 103 4.98 3.92 17.74
C GLN A 103 5.41 5.25 17.13
N LYS A 104 6.49 5.25 16.33
CA LYS A 104 7.01 6.44 15.65
C LYS A 104 6.43 6.62 14.24
N VAL A 105 5.75 5.62 13.71
CA VAL A 105 5.19 5.65 12.35
C VAL A 105 3.78 6.22 12.40
N PRO A 106 3.50 7.35 11.75
CA PRO A 106 2.16 7.93 11.73
C PRO A 106 1.24 7.22 10.73
N GLY A 107 -0.05 7.24 10.98
CA GLY A 107 -1.08 6.81 10.04
C GLY A 107 -1.12 5.32 9.76
N ILE A 108 -0.76 4.49 10.74
CA ILE A 108 -0.81 3.03 10.60
C ILE A 108 -1.67 2.37 11.69
N SER A 109 -2.16 1.17 11.37
CA SER A 109 -2.74 0.24 12.35
C SER A 109 -2.11 -1.13 12.21
N PHE A 110 -1.91 -1.81 13.33
CA PHE A 110 -1.29 -3.14 13.41
C PHE A 110 -1.68 -3.85 14.72
N LEU A 111 -1.41 -5.15 14.79
CA LEU A 111 -1.43 -5.91 16.04
C LEU A 111 0.02 -6.03 16.53
N ASP A 112 0.27 -5.66 17.79
CA ASP A 112 1.61 -5.79 18.37
C ASP A 112 1.93 -7.24 18.75
N LYS A 113 3.13 -7.46 19.28
CA LYS A 113 3.61 -8.80 19.67
C LYS A 113 2.77 -9.45 20.78
N GLU A 114 2.01 -8.66 21.53
CA GLU A 114 1.09 -9.13 22.57
C GLU A 114 -0.34 -9.26 22.02
N ASN A 115 -0.52 -9.16 20.69
CA ASN A 115 -1.81 -9.20 19.98
C ASN A 115 -2.76 -8.06 20.42
N LYS A 116 -2.21 -6.93 20.87
CA LYS A 116 -2.98 -5.72 21.18
C LYS A 116 -3.06 -4.85 19.93
N PHE A 117 -4.26 -4.34 19.68
CA PHE A 117 -4.47 -3.39 18.59
C PHE A 117 -3.80 -2.06 18.88
N GLN A 118 -3.05 -1.56 17.92
CA GLN A 118 -2.39 -0.28 17.94
C GLN A 118 -2.80 0.53 16.71
N GLN A 119 -3.08 1.81 16.90
CA GLN A 119 -3.34 2.74 15.80
C GLN A 119 -2.68 4.07 16.09
N SER A 120 -1.85 4.53 15.17
CA SER A 120 -1.19 5.82 15.27
C SER A 120 -2.01 6.91 14.58
N LYS A 121 -1.84 8.15 15.06
CA LYS A 121 -2.51 9.31 14.46
C LYS A 121 -2.00 9.53 13.03
N CYS A 122 -2.92 9.76 12.10
CA CYS A 122 -2.58 10.12 10.72
C CYS A 122 -1.88 11.47 10.64
N LEU A 123 -1.03 11.61 9.63
CA LEU A 123 -0.46 12.92 9.26
C LEU A 123 -1.57 13.85 8.75
N PRO A 124 -1.40 15.17 8.92
CA PRO A 124 -2.26 16.12 8.24
C PRO A 124 -2.22 15.91 6.73
N LYS A 125 -3.37 16.09 6.06
CA LYS A 125 -3.44 16.05 4.59
C LYS A 125 -2.38 16.97 3.99
N MET A 126 -1.78 16.51 2.91
CA MET A 126 -0.77 17.28 2.18
C MET A 126 -1.45 18.49 1.53
N ARG A 127 -0.94 19.69 1.85
CA ARG A 127 -1.48 20.93 1.30
C ARG A 127 -0.89 21.26 -0.06
N ASP A 128 0.36 20.92 -0.26
CA ASP A 128 1.08 21.13 -1.50
C ASP A 128 1.51 19.78 -2.08
N ILE A 129 0.78 19.32 -3.11
CA ILE A 129 1.08 18.07 -3.80
C ILE A 129 2.31 18.18 -4.71
N SER A 130 2.85 19.37 -4.95
CA SER A 130 4.09 19.56 -5.72
C SER A 130 5.32 19.07 -4.98
N GLU A 131 5.22 18.83 -3.66
CA GLU A 131 6.26 18.15 -2.87
C GLU A 131 6.49 16.69 -3.33
N LEU A 132 5.50 16.09 -4.01
CA LEU A 132 5.62 14.73 -4.54
C LEU A 132 6.21 14.75 -5.95
N PRO A 133 7.29 13.99 -6.19
CA PRO A 133 7.83 13.89 -7.53
C PRO A 133 6.83 13.19 -8.46
N SER A 134 6.61 13.77 -9.64
CA SER A 134 5.75 13.14 -10.64
C SER A 134 6.36 11.82 -11.14
N PRO A 135 5.66 10.69 -11.03
CA PRO A 135 6.17 9.40 -11.51
C PRO A 135 6.33 9.36 -13.04
N TYR A 136 5.62 10.22 -13.76
CA TYR A 136 5.76 10.37 -15.21
C TYR A 136 7.04 11.13 -15.56
N LEU A 137 7.33 12.25 -14.89
CA LEU A 137 8.49 13.09 -15.18
C LEU A 137 9.80 12.48 -14.66
N THR A 138 9.73 11.64 -13.64
CA THR A 138 10.90 10.94 -13.07
C THR A 138 11.23 9.64 -13.81
N GLY A 139 10.45 9.26 -14.82
CA GLY A 139 10.70 8.08 -15.64
C GLY A 139 10.39 6.74 -14.96
N VAL A 140 9.68 6.75 -13.82
CA VAL A 140 9.30 5.51 -13.09
C VAL A 140 8.56 4.52 -13.98
N PHE A 141 7.71 5.02 -14.89
CA PHE A 141 6.92 4.20 -15.80
C PHE A 141 7.58 3.90 -17.16
N ASP A 142 8.74 4.50 -17.47
CA ASP A 142 9.38 4.37 -18.78
C ASP A 142 9.60 2.92 -19.19
N ASN A 143 10.13 2.10 -18.28
CA ASN A 143 10.39 0.68 -18.57
C ASN A 143 9.08 -0.11 -18.74
N LEU A 144 8.05 0.23 -18.01
CA LEU A 144 6.73 -0.41 -18.11
C LEU A 144 6.11 -0.10 -19.48
N ILE A 145 6.13 1.16 -19.89
CA ILE A 145 5.59 1.62 -21.17
C ILE A 145 6.38 1.01 -22.33
N LYS A 146 7.72 1.04 -22.28
CA LYS A 146 8.59 0.45 -23.32
C LYS A 146 8.38 -1.05 -23.51
N LYS A 147 8.12 -1.79 -22.43
CA LYS A 147 7.88 -3.24 -22.50
C LYS A 147 6.48 -3.60 -23.00
N ASN A 148 5.56 -2.66 -23.02
CA ASN A 148 4.17 -2.87 -23.43
C ASN A 148 3.71 -1.82 -24.46
N PRO A 149 4.36 -1.79 -25.67
CA PRO A 149 4.13 -0.72 -26.64
C PRO A 149 2.75 -0.75 -27.30
N ASN A 150 2.06 -1.89 -27.23
CA ASN A 150 0.72 -2.08 -27.81
C ASN A 150 -0.42 -1.79 -26.82
N GLU A 151 -0.11 -1.40 -25.58
CA GLU A 151 -1.13 -1.05 -24.59
C GLU A 151 -1.61 0.40 -24.78
N HIS A 152 -2.90 0.63 -24.57
CA HIS A 152 -3.45 1.97 -24.49
C HIS A 152 -3.24 2.52 -23.07
N TRP A 153 -2.30 3.44 -22.94
CA TRP A 153 -1.96 4.06 -21.68
C TRP A 153 -2.80 5.30 -21.42
N LEU A 154 -3.35 5.40 -20.21
CA LEU A 154 -4.01 6.60 -19.71
C LEU A 154 -3.20 7.13 -18.52
N ALA A 155 -2.86 8.42 -18.56
CA ALA A 155 -2.25 9.10 -17.43
C ALA A 155 -3.34 9.57 -16.47
N SER A 156 -3.27 9.14 -15.21
CA SER A 156 -4.10 9.68 -14.16
C SER A 156 -3.39 10.88 -13.53
N TRP A 157 -4.05 12.01 -13.47
CA TRP A 157 -3.48 13.24 -12.94
C TRP A 157 -4.36 13.83 -11.84
N GLU A 158 -3.78 13.95 -10.66
CA GLU A 158 -4.40 14.56 -9.49
C GLU A 158 -3.91 16.00 -9.37
N THR A 159 -4.83 16.97 -9.42
CA THR A 159 -4.50 18.40 -9.36
C THR A 159 -4.65 18.99 -7.95
N ASN A 160 -5.42 18.32 -7.08
CA ASN A 160 -5.63 18.70 -5.69
C ASN A 160 -6.09 17.51 -4.88
N ARG A 161 -5.92 17.58 -3.57
CA ARG A 161 -6.40 16.58 -2.60
C ARG A 161 -7.47 17.16 -1.70
N GLY A 162 -8.55 16.40 -1.58
CA GLY A 162 -9.74 16.79 -0.85
C GLY A 162 -10.70 17.64 -1.67
N CYS A 163 -11.83 17.93 -1.08
CA CYS A 163 -12.93 18.69 -1.67
C CYS A 163 -13.34 19.79 -0.69
N PRO A 164 -13.60 21.02 -1.16
CA PRO A 164 -14.05 22.12 -0.30
C PRO A 164 -15.53 22.01 0.09
N PHE A 165 -16.27 21.07 -0.52
CA PHE A 165 -17.71 20.91 -0.30
C PHE A 165 -17.97 19.80 0.73
N SER A 166 -19.00 19.99 1.55
CA SER A 166 -19.49 19.02 2.54
C SER A 166 -20.84 18.46 2.09
N CYS A 167 -20.83 17.65 1.03
CA CYS A 167 -22.06 17.05 0.51
C CYS A 167 -22.54 15.93 1.45
N ALA A 168 -23.85 15.91 1.72
CA ALA A 168 -24.44 14.97 2.69
C ALA A 168 -24.30 13.47 2.33
N PHE A 169 -23.94 13.17 1.09
CA PHE A 169 -23.78 11.81 0.55
C PHE A 169 -22.31 11.45 0.27
N CYS A 170 -21.36 12.31 0.63
CA CYS A 170 -19.94 12.13 0.34
C CYS A 170 -19.15 12.01 1.66
N ASP A 171 -18.37 10.94 1.78
CA ASP A 171 -17.46 10.72 2.90
C ASP A 171 -16.17 11.56 2.77
#